data_1dd0c2f8a576c29707dd0377170d22ce
#
_entry.id   1dd0c2f8a576c29707dd0377170d22ce
#
_cell.length_a   1.000
_cell.length_b   1.000
_cell.length_c   1.000
_cell.angle_alpha   90.00
_cell.angle_beta   90.00
_cell.angle_gamma   90.00
#
_symmetry.space_group_name_H-M   'P 1'
#
loop_
_entity.id
_entity.type
_entity.pdbx_description
1 polymer ?
#
loop_
_entity_poly.entity_id
_entity_poly.type
_entity_poly.pdbx_seq_one_letter_code
_entity_poly.pdbx_strand_id
1 'polypeptide(L)'
;MWKGTLALLTCMQLAGCATPFEKMWQGLATCELDSLHLDSETGRPANPQLAIYTPDKVSDGFAWYKLHEELHGLPIVGFLVPASTFEVHALFVDTPIANARRLTHNAYGSEFADEQLHDEGMAPLLLRDPNNPKRSIIDCTRGESAEPLPEESFPE
;
A
#
# COMPACT_ATOMS: atom_id res chain seq x y z
N MET A 1 -47.30 -17.92 36.78
CA MET A 1 -46.10 -17.10 37.01
C MET A 1 -44.94 -17.72 36.25
N TRP A 2 -44.67 -17.27 35.02
CA TRP A 2 -43.53 -17.71 34.24
C TRP A 2 -42.58 -16.53 34.06
N LYS A 3 -41.43 -16.57 34.71
CA LYS A 3 -40.36 -15.60 34.53
C LYS A 3 -39.55 -16.00 33.32
N GLY A 4 -39.77 -15.33 32.21
CA GLY A 4 -38.93 -15.44 31.05
C GLY A 4 -37.63 -14.63 31.23
N THR A 5 -36.51 -15.33 31.36
CA THR A 5 -35.19 -14.71 31.39
C THR A 5 -34.75 -14.40 29.97
N LEU A 6 -34.77 -13.14 29.62
CA LEU A 6 -34.24 -12.64 28.34
C LEU A 6 -32.73 -12.68 28.42
N ALA A 7 -32.10 -13.64 27.77
CA ALA A 7 -30.66 -13.65 27.57
C ALA A 7 -30.27 -12.62 26.51
N LEU A 8 -29.69 -11.50 26.95
CA LEU A 8 -29.02 -10.55 26.07
C LEU A 8 -27.77 -11.22 25.48
N LEU A 9 -27.85 -11.63 24.22
CA LEU A 9 -26.65 -11.97 23.45
C LEU A 9 -25.92 -10.65 23.10
N THR A 10 -24.91 -10.34 23.90
CA THR A 10 -23.98 -9.25 23.58
C THR A 10 -23.07 -9.74 22.44
N CYS A 11 -23.36 -9.34 21.20
CA CYS A 11 -22.42 -9.47 20.11
C CYS A 11 -21.19 -8.62 20.43
N MET A 12 -20.13 -9.26 20.96
CA MET A 12 -18.78 -8.69 20.96
C MET A 12 -18.32 -8.62 19.50
N GLN A 13 -18.50 -7.44 18.90
CA GLN A 13 -17.79 -7.10 17.68
C GLN A 13 -16.31 -7.00 18.04
N LEU A 14 -15.55 -8.00 17.64
CA LEU A 14 -14.10 -7.95 17.59
C LEU A 14 -13.76 -6.93 16.49
N ALA A 15 -13.75 -5.65 16.83
CA ALA A 15 -13.08 -4.64 16.05
C ALA A 15 -11.59 -4.99 16.10
N GLY A 16 -11.11 -5.72 15.10
CA GLY A 16 -9.70 -6.04 14.96
C GLY A 16 -8.92 -4.73 14.95
N CYS A 17 -7.99 -4.56 15.87
CA CYS A 17 -7.10 -3.41 15.88
C CYS A 17 -6.28 -3.45 14.58
N ALA A 18 -6.36 -2.40 13.75
CA ALA A 18 -5.55 -2.28 12.55
C ALA A 18 -4.07 -2.42 12.89
N THR A 19 -3.35 -3.21 12.11
CA THR A 19 -1.90 -3.42 12.27
C THR A 19 -1.14 -2.11 12.01
N PRO A 20 0.11 -1.96 12.45
CA PRO A 20 0.93 -0.82 12.08
C PRO A 20 1.06 -0.66 10.57
N PHE A 21 1.13 -1.76 9.83
CA PHE A 21 1.19 -1.76 8.37
C PHE A 21 -0.10 -1.22 7.75
N GLU A 22 -1.26 -1.68 8.17
CA GLU A 22 -2.56 -1.16 7.72
C GLU A 22 -2.73 0.33 8.02
N LYS A 23 -2.29 0.79 9.20
CA LYS A 23 -2.32 2.21 9.57
C LYS A 23 -1.41 3.05 8.67
N MET A 24 -0.24 2.54 8.32
CA MET A 24 0.72 3.19 7.43
C MET A 24 0.13 3.43 6.03
N TRP A 25 -0.63 2.47 5.51
CA TRP A 25 -1.24 2.50 4.18
C TRP A 25 -2.73 2.90 4.19
N GLN A 26 -3.20 3.52 5.26
CA GLN A 26 -4.63 3.90 5.41
C GLN A 26 -5.13 4.81 4.27
N GLY A 27 -4.28 5.68 3.72
CA GLY A 27 -4.61 6.59 2.61
C GLY A 27 -4.47 5.98 1.21
N LEU A 28 -4.17 4.68 1.08
CA LEU A 28 -3.87 4.05 -0.22
C LEU A 28 -4.97 4.23 -1.25
N ALA A 29 -6.23 4.07 -0.85
CA ALA A 29 -7.38 4.13 -1.78
C ALA A 29 -7.55 5.50 -2.47
N THR A 30 -7.00 6.57 -1.90
CA THR A 30 -7.04 7.94 -2.41
C THR A 30 -5.66 8.50 -2.71
N CYS A 31 -4.61 7.69 -2.58
CA CYS A 31 -3.21 8.11 -2.64
C CYS A 31 -2.85 9.27 -1.69
N GLU A 32 -3.52 9.35 -0.54
CA GLU A 32 -3.22 10.32 0.52
C GLU A 32 -2.14 9.76 1.45
N LEU A 33 -0.89 9.76 0.98
CA LEU A 33 0.27 9.14 1.62
C LEU A 33 1.37 10.14 1.99
N ASP A 34 1.02 11.42 2.15
CA ASP A 34 1.96 12.53 2.31
C ASP A 34 2.96 12.37 3.47
N SER A 35 2.59 11.66 4.53
CA SER A 35 3.49 11.38 5.65
C SER A 35 4.40 10.16 5.42
N LEU A 36 4.18 9.40 4.35
CA LEU A 36 4.87 8.14 4.12
C LEU A 36 6.11 8.34 3.27
N HIS A 37 7.14 8.94 3.87
CA HIS A 37 8.42 9.23 3.22
C HIS A 37 9.58 9.22 4.21
N LEU A 38 10.80 9.17 3.71
CA LEU A 38 11.99 9.55 4.47
C LEU A 38 12.26 11.03 4.24
N ASP A 39 12.52 11.73 5.33
CA ASP A 39 12.99 13.11 5.28
C ASP A 39 14.30 13.20 4.49
N SER A 40 14.36 14.06 3.48
CA SER A 40 15.47 14.12 2.53
C SER A 40 16.78 14.67 3.15
N GLU A 41 16.69 15.42 4.25
CA GLU A 41 17.86 15.99 4.92
C GLU A 41 18.42 15.03 5.98
N THR A 42 17.53 14.35 6.73
CA THR A 42 17.92 13.54 7.86
C THR A 42 17.91 12.04 7.57
N GLY A 43 17.25 11.61 6.50
CA GLY A 43 17.01 10.20 6.16
C GLY A 43 16.08 9.48 7.13
N ARG A 44 15.37 10.22 8.01
CA ARG A 44 14.50 9.65 9.02
C ARG A 44 13.07 9.50 8.49
N PRO A 45 12.35 8.44 8.90
CA PRO A 45 10.94 8.30 8.58
C PRO A 45 10.11 9.45 9.16
N ALA A 46 9.30 10.11 8.33
CA ALA A 46 8.33 11.10 8.77
C ALA A 46 7.11 10.45 9.45
N ASN A 47 6.80 9.21 9.06
CA ASN A 47 5.69 8.44 9.63
C ASN A 47 6.18 7.50 10.74
N PRO A 48 5.59 7.52 11.96
CA PRO A 48 6.01 6.65 13.07
C PRO A 48 5.87 5.16 12.78
N GLN A 49 4.88 4.75 11.98
CA GLN A 49 4.71 3.35 11.59
C GLN A 49 5.81 2.90 10.61
N LEU A 50 6.29 3.81 9.76
CA LEU A 50 7.43 3.54 8.87
C LEU A 50 8.73 3.31 9.65
N ALA A 51 8.87 3.95 10.81
CA ALA A 51 10.07 3.85 11.65
C ALA A 51 10.34 2.45 12.22
N ILE A 52 9.36 1.56 12.21
CA ILE A 52 9.56 0.16 12.64
C ILE A 52 10.20 -0.72 11.55
N TYR A 53 10.24 -0.25 10.31
CA TYR A 53 10.85 -0.94 9.18
C TYR A 53 12.22 -0.34 8.86
N THR A 54 13.14 -1.19 8.41
CA THR A 54 14.46 -0.76 7.93
C THR A 54 14.47 -0.91 6.41
N PRO A 55 14.84 0.12 5.65
CA PRO A 55 14.95 -0.02 4.20
C PRO A 55 16.09 -0.97 3.84
N ASP A 56 15.84 -1.83 2.84
CA ASP A 56 16.86 -2.70 2.25
C ASP A 56 17.84 -1.89 1.37
N LYS A 57 17.31 -0.86 0.73
CA LYS A 57 18.07 0.02 -0.16
C LYS A 57 17.50 1.44 -0.11
N VAL A 58 18.38 2.43 -0.15
CA VAL A 58 18.01 3.83 -0.41
C VAL A 58 18.85 4.30 -1.58
N SER A 59 18.22 4.57 -2.72
CA SER A 59 18.88 5.05 -3.94
C SER A 59 17.90 5.82 -4.82
N ASP A 60 18.44 6.71 -5.64
CA ASP A 60 17.68 7.43 -6.67
C ASP A 60 16.46 8.21 -6.13
N GLY A 61 16.55 8.64 -4.87
CA GLY A 61 15.47 9.37 -4.19
C GLY A 61 14.37 8.49 -3.62
N PHE A 62 14.57 7.17 -3.53
CA PHE A 62 13.60 6.21 -3.02
C PHE A 62 14.18 5.32 -1.93
N ALA A 63 13.34 4.90 -1.00
CA ALA A 63 13.63 3.87 -0.02
C ALA A 63 12.79 2.62 -0.32
N TRP A 64 13.48 1.49 -0.45
CA TRP A 64 12.93 0.19 -0.79
C TRP A 64 12.87 -0.69 0.45
N TYR A 65 11.74 -1.33 0.70
CA TYR A 65 11.52 -2.20 1.84
C TYR A 65 11.06 -3.57 1.38
N LYS A 66 11.77 -4.60 1.77
CA LYS A 66 11.43 -6.00 1.54
C LYS A 66 10.80 -6.57 2.80
N LEU A 67 9.65 -7.18 2.66
CA LEU A 67 8.90 -7.70 3.81
C LEU A 67 7.85 -8.73 3.34
N HIS A 68 7.17 -9.35 4.28
CA HIS A 68 6.01 -10.19 4.02
C HIS A 68 4.92 -9.76 4.98
N GLU A 69 3.99 -8.98 4.46
CA GLU A 69 2.84 -8.45 5.21
C GLU A 69 1.55 -8.71 4.44
N GLU A 70 0.43 -8.51 5.08
CA GLU A 70 -0.88 -8.54 4.45
C GLU A 70 -1.56 -7.18 4.62
N LEU A 71 -2.14 -6.66 3.54
CA LEU A 71 -2.93 -5.44 3.54
C LEU A 71 -4.34 -5.75 3.05
N HIS A 72 -5.28 -5.93 3.96
CA HIS A 72 -6.68 -6.24 3.64
C HIS A 72 -6.84 -7.46 2.69
N GLY A 73 -6.05 -8.50 2.90
CA GLY A 73 -6.05 -9.71 2.07
C GLY A 73 -5.11 -9.65 0.86
N LEU A 74 -4.42 -8.53 0.64
CA LEU A 74 -3.37 -8.41 -0.38
C LEU A 74 -2.04 -8.90 0.20
N PRO A 75 -1.41 -9.93 -0.37
CA PRO A 75 -0.09 -10.39 0.07
C PRO A 75 0.98 -9.42 -0.43
N ILE A 76 1.59 -8.67 0.49
CA ILE A 76 2.61 -7.67 0.19
C ILE A 76 4.00 -8.26 0.40
N VAL A 77 4.88 -8.13 -0.58
CA VAL A 77 6.28 -8.58 -0.51
C VAL A 77 7.28 -7.42 -0.41
N GLY A 78 6.80 -6.20 -0.54
CA GLY A 78 7.61 -5.01 -0.35
C GLY A 78 6.89 -3.75 -0.74
N PHE A 79 7.56 -2.64 -0.50
CA PHE A 79 7.07 -1.32 -0.87
C PHE A 79 8.21 -0.35 -1.12
N LEU A 80 7.88 0.74 -1.79
CA LEU A 80 8.75 1.86 -2.11
C LEU A 80 8.10 3.13 -1.60
N VAL A 81 8.89 3.99 -0.96
CA VAL A 81 8.47 5.32 -0.53
C VAL A 81 9.49 6.37 -0.95
N PRO A 82 9.10 7.63 -1.09
CA PRO A 82 10.04 8.71 -1.37
C PRO A 82 11.09 8.84 -0.28
N ALA A 83 12.34 9.09 -0.69
CA ALA A 83 13.45 9.58 0.13
C ALA A 83 13.95 10.94 -0.40
N SER A 84 13.10 11.65 -1.10
CA SER A 84 13.34 12.93 -1.77
C SER A 84 12.04 13.73 -1.82
N THR A 85 11.96 14.73 -2.68
CA THR A 85 10.75 15.54 -2.91
C THR A 85 9.76 14.90 -3.91
N PHE A 86 10.04 13.72 -4.43
CA PHE A 86 9.14 13.00 -5.32
C PHE A 86 7.99 12.38 -4.54
N GLU A 87 6.78 12.41 -5.10
CA GLU A 87 5.57 11.83 -4.50
C GLU A 87 5.24 10.50 -5.18
N VAL A 88 6.11 9.52 -5.02
CA VAL A 88 5.94 8.17 -5.57
C VAL A 88 5.88 7.15 -4.46
N HIS A 89 4.77 6.43 -4.39
CA HIS A 89 4.58 5.33 -3.45
C HIS A 89 4.15 4.08 -4.22
N ALA A 90 4.76 2.96 -3.96
CA ALA A 90 4.39 1.71 -4.59
C ALA A 90 4.35 0.54 -3.60
N LEU A 91 3.37 -0.35 -3.77
CA LEU A 91 3.26 -1.63 -3.09
C LEU A 91 3.47 -2.76 -4.08
N PHE A 92 4.33 -3.70 -3.74
CA PHE A 92 4.57 -4.91 -4.51
C PHE A 92 3.73 -6.05 -3.95
N VAL A 93 2.79 -6.53 -4.76
CA VAL A 93 1.78 -7.53 -4.37
C VAL A 93 2.15 -8.88 -4.96
N ASP A 94 2.32 -9.91 -4.12
CA ASP A 94 2.72 -11.25 -4.54
C ASP A 94 1.56 -12.04 -5.14
N THR A 95 0.96 -11.46 -6.16
CA THR A 95 -0.10 -12.12 -6.93
C THR A 95 -0.23 -11.50 -8.33
N PRO A 96 -0.61 -12.30 -9.35
CA PRO A 96 -0.86 -11.78 -10.69
C PRO A 96 -1.98 -10.74 -10.72
N ILE A 97 -1.90 -9.81 -11.67
CA ILE A 97 -2.79 -8.65 -11.78
C ILE A 97 -4.29 -9.00 -11.75
N ALA A 98 -4.71 -10.11 -12.34
CA ALA A 98 -6.11 -10.52 -12.33
C ALA A 98 -6.61 -10.82 -10.90
N ASN A 99 -5.79 -11.45 -10.07
CA ASN A 99 -6.09 -11.72 -8.67
C ASN A 99 -5.98 -10.44 -7.83
N ALA A 100 -4.95 -9.62 -8.05
CA ALA A 100 -4.77 -8.35 -7.36
C ALA A 100 -5.99 -7.45 -7.57
N ARG A 101 -6.53 -7.36 -8.79
CA ARG A 101 -7.74 -6.60 -9.11
C ARG A 101 -8.94 -7.06 -8.29
N ARG A 102 -9.16 -8.37 -8.20
CA ARG A 102 -10.23 -8.94 -7.38
C ARG A 102 -10.04 -8.64 -5.89
N LEU A 103 -8.80 -8.75 -5.39
CA LEU A 103 -8.49 -8.48 -3.99
C LEU A 103 -8.65 -7.00 -3.64
N THR A 104 -8.21 -6.08 -4.51
CA THR A 104 -8.41 -4.63 -4.31
C THR A 104 -9.89 -4.27 -4.34
N HIS A 105 -10.67 -4.86 -5.26
CA HIS A 105 -12.13 -4.67 -5.26
C HIS A 105 -12.76 -5.13 -3.94
N ASN A 106 -12.38 -6.29 -3.43
CA ASN A 106 -12.90 -6.80 -2.15
C ASN A 106 -12.49 -5.93 -0.95
N ALA A 107 -11.24 -5.42 -0.96
CA ALA A 107 -10.69 -4.64 0.14
C ALA A 107 -11.24 -3.20 0.20
N TYR A 108 -11.44 -2.58 -0.95
CA TYR A 108 -11.72 -1.15 -1.07
C TYR A 108 -13.08 -0.83 -1.73
N GLY A 109 -13.81 -1.84 -2.18
CA GLY A 109 -15.11 -1.68 -2.84
C GLY A 109 -15.04 -1.12 -4.26
N SER A 110 -13.84 -0.92 -4.80
CA SER A 110 -13.60 -0.42 -6.15
C SER A 110 -12.37 -1.09 -6.76
N GLU A 111 -12.35 -1.20 -8.09
CA GLU A 111 -11.15 -1.58 -8.81
C GLU A 111 -10.23 -0.37 -8.95
N PHE A 112 -8.94 -0.58 -8.77
CA PHE A 112 -7.95 0.44 -9.07
C PHE A 112 -7.78 0.57 -10.59
N ALA A 113 -7.47 1.77 -11.05
CA ALA A 113 -7.32 2.06 -12.47
C ALA A 113 -6.15 1.26 -13.08
N ASP A 114 -6.21 1.01 -14.39
CA ASP A 114 -5.07 0.49 -15.15
C ASP A 114 -4.34 1.63 -15.89
N GLU A 115 -3.19 1.31 -16.50
CA GLU A 115 -2.31 2.29 -17.16
C GLU A 115 -2.99 3.17 -18.22
N GLN A 116 -4.14 2.76 -18.75
CA GLN A 116 -4.82 3.46 -19.85
C GLN A 116 -5.77 4.55 -19.35
N LEU A 117 -6.06 4.58 -18.06
CA LEU A 117 -7.03 5.49 -17.43
C LEU A 117 -6.36 6.56 -16.55
N HIS A 118 -5.11 6.89 -16.83
CA HIS A 118 -4.35 7.87 -16.05
C HIS A 118 -4.84 9.28 -16.35
N ASP A 119 -5.82 9.75 -15.58
CA ASP A 119 -6.14 11.16 -15.43
C ASP A 119 -5.58 11.69 -14.10
N GLU A 120 -5.04 12.90 -14.11
CA GLU A 120 -4.49 13.56 -12.93
C GLU A 120 -5.46 13.52 -11.75
N GLY A 121 -5.02 13.00 -10.62
CA GLY A 121 -5.79 12.95 -9.38
C GLY A 121 -6.68 11.72 -9.21
N MET A 122 -6.56 10.72 -10.07
CA MET A 122 -7.28 9.46 -9.91
C MET A 122 -6.70 8.54 -8.82
N ALA A 123 -7.51 7.58 -8.41
CA ALA A 123 -7.21 6.48 -7.50
C ALA A 123 -5.92 5.74 -7.89
N PRO A 124 -5.33 4.93 -6.98
CA PRO A 124 -4.09 4.21 -7.27
C PRO A 124 -4.19 3.38 -8.55
N LEU A 125 -3.09 3.27 -9.27
CA LEU A 125 -2.96 2.41 -10.43
C LEU A 125 -2.61 0.98 -10.00
N LEU A 126 -3.17 0.01 -10.70
CA LEU A 126 -2.82 -1.39 -10.55
C LEU A 126 -2.08 -1.85 -11.81
N LEU A 127 -0.78 -2.05 -11.70
CA LEU A 127 0.14 -2.34 -12.78
C LEU A 127 0.61 -3.80 -12.74
N ARG A 128 1.05 -4.31 -13.89
CA ARG A 128 1.84 -5.56 -13.94
C ARG A 128 3.26 -5.25 -13.51
N ASP A 129 3.86 -6.13 -12.72
CA ASP A 129 5.31 -6.04 -12.51
C ASP A 129 6.02 -6.46 -13.82
N PRO A 130 6.79 -5.56 -14.46
CA PRO A 130 7.44 -5.86 -15.73
C PRO A 130 8.51 -6.95 -15.59
N ASN A 131 9.06 -7.13 -14.40
CA ASN A 131 10.14 -8.08 -14.12
C ASN A 131 9.63 -9.42 -13.58
N ASN A 132 8.38 -9.46 -13.09
CA ASN A 132 7.79 -10.67 -12.53
C ASN A 132 6.29 -10.77 -12.84
N PRO A 133 5.87 -11.58 -13.85
CA PRO A 133 4.46 -11.69 -14.22
C PRO A 133 3.55 -12.32 -13.15
N LYS A 134 4.12 -12.89 -12.10
CA LYS A 134 3.39 -13.39 -10.92
C LYS A 134 3.13 -12.33 -9.86
N ARG A 135 3.61 -11.11 -10.08
CA ARG A 135 3.51 -9.95 -9.19
C ARG A 135 2.69 -8.84 -9.84
N SER A 136 2.15 -7.99 -8.99
CA SER A 136 1.49 -6.75 -9.38
C SER A 136 2.05 -5.60 -8.55
N ILE A 137 1.85 -4.38 -9.04
CA ILE A 137 2.28 -3.15 -8.36
C ILE A 137 1.05 -2.28 -8.17
N ILE A 138 0.83 -1.79 -6.96
CA ILE A 138 -0.11 -0.70 -6.70
C ILE A 138 0.73 0.57 -6.62
N ASP A 139 0.48 1.50 -7.55
CA ASP A 139 1.22 2.74 -7.69
C ASP A 139 0.35 3.94 -7.29
N CYS A 140 0.88 4.77 -6.40
CA CYS A 140 0.34 6.06 -5.98
C CYS A 140 1.34 7.17 -6.30
N THR A 141 1.53 7.46 -7.57
CA THR A 141 2.35 8.59 -8.02
C THR A 141 1.49 9.83 -8.17
N ARG A 142 1.89 10.95 -7.57
CA ARG A 142 1.25 12.25 -7.72
C ARG A 142 2.18 13.25 -8.39
N GLY A 143 1.60 14.17 -9.19
CA GLY A 143 2.28 15.30 -9.80
C GLY A 143 2.52 15.19 -11.31
N GLU A 144 2.74 16.33 -11.97
CA GLU A 144 3.00 16.47 -13.42
C GLU A 144 4.31 15.79 -13.89
N SER A 145 5.11 15.32 -12.97
CA SER A 145 6.36 14.59 -13.23
C SER A 145 6.19 13.17 -12.75
N ALA A 146 5.25 12.42 -13.32
CA ALA A 146 5.25 10.98 -13.20
C ALA A 146 6.51 10.43 -13.90
N GLU A 147 7.66 10.54 -13.24
CA GLU A 147 8.77 9.69 -13.61
C GLU A 147 8.29 8.26 -13.45
N PRO A 148 8.45 7.43 -14.49
CA PRO A 148 8.08 6.04 -14.37
C PRO A 148 8.80 5.43 -13.15
N LEU A 149 8.13 4.50 -12.49
CA LEU A 149 8.77 3.69 -11.45
C LEU A 149 10.16 3.30 -11.92
N PRO A 150 11.20 3.43 -11.08
CA PRO A 150 12.56 3.12 -11.49
C PRO A 150 12.58 1.75 -12.17
N GLU A 151 13.24 1.65 -13.34
CA GLU A 151 13.35 0.38 -14.09
C GLU A 151 14.06 -0.73 -13.28
N GLU A 152 14.66 -0.37 -12.15
CA GLU A 152 15.23 -1.34 -11.23
C GLU A 152 14.11 -2.21 -10.65
N SER A 153 14.24 -3.49 -10.93
CA SER A 153 13.41 -4.53 -10.31
C SER A 153 13.54 -4.45 -8.78
N PHE A 154 12.42 -4.69 -8.11
CA PHE A 154 12.42 -4.94 -6.67
C PHE A 154 13.54 -5.95 -6.36
N PRO A 155 14.46 -5.68 -5.43
CA PRO A 155 15.55 -6.59 -5.11
C PRO A 155 15.01 -7.97 -4.73
N GLU A 156 15.46 -9.00 -5.45
CA GLU A 156 15.09 -10.39 -5.18
C GLU A 156 15.65 -10.90 -3.84
#